data_1dd7223433c778b1755d1c4fca779031
#
_entry.id   1dd7223433c778b1755d1c4fca779031
#
_cell.length_a   1.000
_cell.length_b   1.000
_cell.length_c   1.000
_cell.angle_alpha   90.00
_cell.angle_beta   90.00
_cell.angle_gamma   90.00
#
_symmetry.space_group_name_H-M   'P 1'
#
loop_
_entity.id
_entity.type
_entity.pdbx_description
1 polymer ?
#
loop_
_entity_poly.entity_id
_entity_poly.type
_entity_poly.pdbx_seq_one_letter_code
_entity_poly.pdbx_strand_id
1 'polypeptide(L)'
;MDAPHLILAPLRGVTIRCFRRVFADAIRAAGFAEAVTPFITANAGVDPLRDRELRPPPAETPDPPLRVTPQFIGKDPAALAACLARVKAAGFATADLNCGCPFPMVRNKGRGSGLLRTPDVLCRMLEAGCTVMGPGRFSVKARLGVSRPDELLALLPRLNAFPLRFLAVHARTAEQMYAGACDAARLDEIAAASTNPVVPNGDIPLPDAPPGRSLMIGRAFLRSLADRADIGALLDRYVAASRAELGGERPVLGRIKELLAYWKDLPRWRRRWQVAKLARTLDELRVW
;
A
#
# COMPACT_ATOMS: atom_id res chain seq x y z
N MET A 1 7.84 -20.51 -3.02
CA MET A 1 7.99 -19.03 -3.04
C MET A 1 7.54 -18.53 -4.41
N ASP A 2 6.81 -17.44 -4.47
CA ASP A 2 6.44 -16.81 -5.75
C ASP A 2 7.72 -16.35 -6.49
N ALA A 3 7.70 -16.37 -7.83
CA ALA A 3 8.77 -15.76 -8.61
C ALA A 3 8.92 -14.26 -8.28
N PRO A 4 10.13 -13.68 -8.39
CA PRO A 4 10.33 -12.25 -8.19
C PRO A 4 9.39 -11.40 -9.05
N HIS A 5 8.73 -10.41 -8.45
CA HIS A 5 7.76 -9.58 -9.14
C HIS A 5 7.63 -8.19 -8.50
N LEU A 6 7.01 -7.26 -9.24
CA LEU A 6 6.69 -5.94 -8.72
C LEU A 6 5.34 -5.96 -7.98
N ILE A 7 5.33 -5.30 -6.82
CA ILE A 7 4.15 -5.12 -5.96
C ILE A 7 3.82 -3.63 -5.90
N LEU A 8 2.60 -3.26 -6.28
CA LEU A 8 2.13 -1.89 -6.12
C LEU A 8 1.88 -1.59 -4.64
N ALA A 9 2.60 -0.59 -4.13
CA ALA A 9 2.53 -0.20 -2.72
C ALA A 9 1.16 0.38 -2.34
N PRO A 10 0.68 0.14 -1.10
CA PRO A 10 -0.53 0.75 -0.57
C PRO A 10 -0.29 2.23 -0.27
N LEU A 11 -0.81 3.12 -1.09
CA LEU A 11 -0.81 4.57 -0.87
C LEU A 11 -2.23 5.02 -0.55
N ARG A 12 -2.45 5.35 0.74
CA ARG A 12 -3.78 5.76 1.22
C ARG A 12 -4.28 6.95 0.42
N GLY A 13 -5.51 6.83 -0.04
CA GLY A 13 -6.15 7.88 -0.83
C GLY A 13 -5.83 7.83 -2.33
N VAL A 14 -4.77 7.15 -2.76
CA VAL A 14 -4.33 7.14 -4.16
C VAL A 14 -4.47 5.77 -4.80
N THR A 15 -3.76 4.73 -4.33
CA THR A 15 -3.84 3.39 -4.94
C THR A 15 -5.07 2.60 -4.50
N ILE A 16 -6.20 3.32 -4.36
CA ILE A 16 -7.52 2.76 -4.01
C ILE A 16 -8.07 1.90 -5.15
N ARG A 17 -9.11 1.13 -4.86
CA ARG A 17 -9.75 0.22 -5.84
C ARG A 17 -10.06 0.91 -7.17
N CYS A 18 -10.70 2.07 -7.14
CA CYS A 18 -11.02 2.85 -8.33
C CYS A 18 -9.77 3.18 -9.17
N PHE A 19 -8.66 3.61 -8.54
CA PHE A 19 -7.39 3.84 -9.21
C PHE A 19 -6.86 2.56 -9.84
N ARG A 20 -6.78 1.46 -9.08
CA ARG A 20 -6.25 0.18 -9.60
C ARG A 20 -7.02 -0.32 -10.82
N ARG A 21 -8.34 -0.07 -10.88
CA ARG A 21 -9.18 -0.43 -12.03
C ARG A 21 -8.92 0.45 -13.25
N VAL A 22 -8.95 1.77 -13.07
CA VAL A 22 -8.78 2.71 -14.19
C VAL A 22 -7.39 2.64 -14.79
N PHE A 23 -6.38 2.48 -13.95
CA PHE A 23 -4.97 2.41 -14.38
C PHE A 23 -4.46 0.97 -14.54
N ALA A 24 -5.35 -0.05 -14.62
CA ALA A 24 -4.97 -1.46 -14.68
C ALA A 24 -3.98 -1.78 -15.80
N ASP A 25 -4.21 -1.25 -17.00
CA ASP A 25 -3.31 -1.46 -18.15
C ASP A 25 -1.94 -0.81 -17.94
N ALA A 26 -1.91 0.40 -17.36
CA ALA A 26 -0.66 1.06 -17.02
C ALA A 26 0.11 0.32 -15.92
N ILE A 27 -0.59 -0.22 -14.91
CA ILE A 27 0.00 -1.03 -13.85
C ILE A 27 0.63 -2.30 -14.44
N ARG A 28 -0.09 -3.01 -15.31
CA ARG A 28 0.43 -4.22 -15.99
C ARG A 28 1.60 -3.91 -16.91
N ALA A 29 1.47 -2.88 -17.73
CA ALA A 29 2.54 -2.46 -18.65
C ALA A 29 3.83 -2.07 -17.92
N ALA A 30 3.73 -1.61 -16.67
CA ALA A 30 4.87 -1.34 -15.79
C ALA A 30 5.41 -2.60 -15.07
N GLY A 31 4.88 -3.81 -15.38
CA GLY A 31 5.37 -5.08 -14.84
C GLY A 31 4.85 -5.47 -13.45
N PHE A 32 3.83 -4.78 -12.93
CA PHE A 32 3.25 -5.17 -11.64
C PHE A 32 2.38 -6.41 -11.77
N ALA A 33 2.63 -7.42 -10.93
CA ALA A 33 1.82 -8.63 -10.82
C ALA A 33 0.85 -8.60 -9.63
N GLU A 34 1.07 -7.69 -8.68
CA GLU A 34 0.33 -7.61 -7.43
C GLU A 34 0.14 -6.17 -6.97
N ALA A 35 -0.96 -5.92 -6.25
CA ALA A 35 -1.18 -4.70 -5.50
C ALA A 35 -1.61 -5.03 -4.07
N VAL A 36 -0.99 -4.35 -3.10
CA VAL A 36 -1.47 -4.33 -1.72
C VAL A 36 -2.47 -3.18 -1.57
N THR A 37 -3.64 -3.44 -0.97
CA THR A 37 -4.65 -2.39 -0.80
C THR A 37 -4.23 -1.33 0.22
N PRO A 38 -4.68 -0.09 0.12
CA PRO A 38 -4.74 0.80 1.28
C PRO A 38 -5.39 0.07 2.46
N PHE A 39 -4.86 0.33 3.67
CA PHE A 39 -5.24 -0.47 4.83
C PHE A 39 -6.72 -0.31 5.22
N ILE A 40 -7.31 -1.43 5.62
CA ILE A 40 -8.64 -1.58 6.20
C ILE A 40 -8.45 -1.74 7.72
N THR A 41 -9.26 -1.05 8.53
CA THR A 41 -9.16 -1.19 9.98
C THR A 41 -9.78 -2.52 10.42
N ALA A 42 -8.99 -3.36 11.09
CA ALA A 42 -9.48 -4.57 11.74
C ALA A 42 -10.21 -4.17 13.04
N ASN A 43 -11.54 -4.22 12.99
CA ASN A 43 -12.43 -3.93 14.11
C ASN A 43 -13.32 -5.14 14.38
N ALA A 44 -13.57 -5.42 15.66
CA ALA A 44 -14.52 -6.44 16.07
C ALA A 44 -15.94 -6.12 15.55
N GLY A 45 -16.62 -7.15 15.02
CA GLY A 45 -17.99 -7.03 14.53
C GLY A 45 -18.19 -6.28 13.21
N VAL A 46 -17.12 -5.83 12.57
CA VAL A 46 -17.18 -5.16 11.25
C VAL A 46 -16.79 -6.15 10.16
N ASP A 47 -17.67 -6.34 9.17
CA ASP A 47 -17.36 -7.16 8.00
C ASP A 47 -16.42 -6.38 7.05
N PRO A 48 -15.16 -6.84 6.86
CA PRO A 48 -14.19 -6.15 6.00
C PRO A 48 -14.61 -6.12 4.53
N LEU A 49 -15.47 -7.04 4.07
CA LEU A 49 -15.95 -7.07 2.69
C LEU A 49 -16.89 -5.91 2.35
N ARG A 50 -17.39 -5.18 3.37
CA ARG A 50 -18.12 -3.92 3.16
C ARG A 50 -17.21 -2.75 2.86
N ASP A 51 -15.89 -2.88 3.11
CA ASP A 51 -14.93 -1.84 2.74
C ASP A 51 -14.85 -1.71 1.20
N ARG A 52 -14.74 -0.49 0.74
CA ARG A 52 -14.69 -0.19 -0.71
C ARG A 52 -13.52 -0.89 -1.40
N GLU A 53 -12.40 -1.08 -0.70
CA GLU A 53 -11.21 -1.71 -1.24
C GLU A 53 -11.42 -3.17 -1.64
N LEU A 54 -12.38 -3.87 -1.00
CA LEU A 54 -12.65 -5.30 -1.18
C LEU A 54 -14.00 -5.59 -1.84
N ARG A 55 -14.82 -4.57 -2.13
CA ARG A 55 -16.09 -4.79 -2.84
C ARG A 55 -15.80 -5.41 -4.22
N PRO A 56 -16.60 -6.40 -4.63
CA PRO A 56 -16.48 -6.93 -5.98
C PRO A 56 -16.70 -5.82 -7.01
N PRO A 57 -16.03 -5.90 -8.19
CA PRO A 57 -16.27 -4.95 -9.26
C PRO A 57 -17.74 -5.03 -9.72
N PRO A 58 -18.32 -3.95 -10.28
CA PRO A 58 -19.57 -4.06 -11.03
C PRO A 58 -19.44 -5.15 -12.10
N ALA A 59 -20.54 -5.88 -12.36
CA ALA A 59 -20.56 -7.04 -13.25
C ALA A 59 -19.98 -6.79 -14.66
N GLU A 60 -20.03 -5.55 -15.13
CA GLU A 60 -19.56 -5.14 -16.47
C GLU A 60 -18.07 -4.76 -16.54
N THR A 61 -17.35 -4.82 -15.43
CA THR A 61 -15.94 -4.42 -15.42
C THR A 61 -15.06 -5.66 -15.41
N PRO A 62 -14.21 -5.86 -16.45
CA PRO A 62 -13.23 -6.94 -16.44
C PRO A 62 -12.37 -6.83 -15.19
N ASP A 63 -12.24 -7.93 -14.46
CA ASP A 63 -11.37 -7.98 -13.30
C ASP A 63 -9.92 -7.76 -13.78
N PRO A 64 -9.18 -6.77 -13.28
CA PRO A 64 -7.79 -6.66 -13.66
C PRO A 64 -7.09 -7.95 -13.21
N PRO A 65 -6.25 -8.57 -14.05
CA PRO A 65 -5.52 -9.79 -13.70
C PRO A 65 -4.40 -9.52 -12.67
N LEU A 66 -4.55 -8.47 -11.91
CA LEU A 66 -3.65 -8.05 -10.84
C LEU A 66 -4.07 -8.76 -9.55
N ARG A 67 -3.16 -9.51 -8.96
CA ARG A 67 -3.41 -10.08 -7.62
C ARG A 67 -3.58 -8.96 -6.61
N VAL A 68 -4.68 -8.99 -5.86
CA VAL A 68 -4.98 -8.00 -4.83
C VAL A 68 -4.80 -8.64 -3.46
N THR A 69 -3.91 -8.06 -2.65
CA THR A 69 -3.66 -8.47 -1.27
C THR A 69 -4.29 -7.45 -0.32
N PRO A 70 -5.35 -7.82 0.43
CA PRO A 70 -5.94 -6.97 1.46
C PRO A 70 -4.94 -6.64 2.56
N GLN A 71 -4.76 -5.35 2.88
CA GLN A 71 -3.95 -4.93 4.00
C GLN A 71 -4.81 -4.50 5.17
N PHE A 72 -4.51 -5.01 6.35
CA PHE A 72 -5.19 -4.65 7.60
C PHE A 72 -4.32 -3.80 8.50
N ILE A 73 -4.97 -2.91 9.28
CA ILE A 73 -4.36 -2.18 10.37
C ILE A 73 -5.16 -2.39 11.65
N GLY A 74 -4.48 -2.72 12.73
CA GLY A 74 -5.12 -3.01 14.02
C GLY A 74 -4.09 -3.24 15.10
N LYS A 75 -4.56 -3.60 16.30
CA LYS A 75 -3.75 -4.06 17.45
C LYS A 75 -4.44 -5.14 18.27
N ASP A 76 -5.61 -5.58 17.83
CA ASP A 76 -6.39 -6.65 18.43
C ASP A 76 -6.29 -7.90 17.57
N PRO A 77 -5.61 -8.97 18.07
CA PRO A 77 -5.43 -10.21 17.33
C PRO A 77 -6.75 -10.92 16.98
N ALA A 78 -7.75 -10.87 17.87
CA ALA A 78 -9.04 -11.52 17.64
C ALA A 78 -9.83 -10.81 16.52
N ALA A 79 -9.85 -9.47 16.53
CA ALA A 79 -10.46 -8.69 15.46
C ALA A 79 -9.75 -8.90 14.11
N LEU A 80 -8.41 -9.00 14.11
CA LEU A 80 -7.66 -9.33 12.91
C LEU A 80 -8.02 -10.73 12.39
N ALA A 81 -8.01 -11.75 13.26
CA ALA A 81 -8.36 -13.12 12.89
C ALA A 81 -9.75 -13.21 12.26
N ALA A 82 -10.75 -12.54 12.85
CA ALA A 82 -12.11 -12.50 12.31
C ALA A 82 -12.15 -11.86 10.90
N CYS A 83 -11.48 -10.73 10.71
CA CYS A 83 -11.37 -10.08 9.39
C CYS A 83 -10.68 -10.98 8.36
N LEU A 84 -9.58 -11.63 8.73
CA LEU A 84 -8.82 -12.54 7.86
C LEU A 84 -9.63 -13.76 7.46
N ALA A 85 -10.40 -14.35 8.39
CA ALA A 85 -11.31 -15.47 8.09
C ALA A 85 -12.34 -15.07 7.02
N ARG A 86 -12.89 -13.88 7.11
CA ARG A 86 -13.86 -13.35 6.13
C ARG A 86 -13.26 -13.17 4.74
N VAL A 87 -12.07 -12.54 4.64
CA VAL A 87 -11.44 -12.35 3.33
C VAL A 87 -10.94 -13.67 2.74
N LYS A 88 -10.44 -14.58 3.56
CA LYS A 88 -10.07 -15.94 3.12
C LYS A 88 -11.26 -16.70 2.55
N ALA A 89 -12.41 -16.67 3.24
CA ALA A 89 -13.64 -17.28 2.77
C ALA A 89 -14.18 -16.64 1.47
N ALA A 90 -13.88 -15.35 1.24
CA ALA A 90 -14.20 -14.65 0.00
C ALA A 90 -13.18 -14.90 -1.14
N GLY A 91 -12.22 -15.81 -0.96
CA GLY A 91 -11.27 -16.21 -2.00
C GLY A 91 -9.95 -15.43 -2.06
N PHE A 92 -9.70 -14.49 -1.14
CA PHE A 92 -8.40 -13.83 -1.09
C PHE A 92 -7.33 -14.81 -0.59
N ALA A 93 -6.34 -15.10 -1.46
CA ALA A 93 -5.29 -16.08 -1.17
C ALA A 93 -4.23 -15.57 -0.18
N THR A 94 -4.08 -14.26 -0.07
CA THR A 94 -3.05 -13.60 0.75
C THR A 94 -3.65 -12.41 1.51
N ALA A 95 -2.99 -12.01 2.60
CA ALA A 95 -3.31 -10.80 3.35
C ALA A 95 -2.03 -10.17 3.92
N ASP A 96 -2.11 -8.90 4.32
CA ASP A 96 -0.97 -8.12 4.81
C ASP A 96 -1.32 -7.35 6.08
N LEU A 97 -0.36 -7.22 7.01
CA LEU A 97 -0.47 -6.39 8.21
C LEU A 97 0.31 -5.09 8.04
N ASN A 98 -0.35 -3.96 8.24
CA ASN A 98 0.30 -2.67 8.26
C ASN A 98 1.00 -2.42 9.61
N CYS A 99 2.33 -2.46 9.60
CA CYS A 99 3.23 -2.06 10.68
C CYS A 99 4.07 -0.83 10.29
N GLY A 100 3.64 -0.05 9.29
CA GLY A 100 4.44 1.03 8.72
C GLY A 100 3.77 2.41 8.66
N CYS A 101 2.45 2.51 8.94
CA CYS A 101 1.75 3.80 8.91
C CYS A 101 2.35 4.78 9.93
N PRO A 102 2.92 5.93 9.48
CA PRO A 102 3.69 6.81 10.36
C PRO A 102 2.86 7.88 11.05
N PHE A 103 1.60 8.08 10.63
CA PHE A 103 0.77 9.18 11.13
C PHE A 103 0.54 9.10 12.64
N PRO A 104 0.79 10.20 13.41
CA PRO A 104 0.65 10.22 14.87
C PRO A 104 -0.70 9.71 15.36
N MET A 105 -1.79 10.11 14.68
CA MET A 105 -3.16 9.66 15.02
C MET A 105 -3.35 8.13 14.93
N VAL A 106 -2.49 7.42 14.22
CA VAL A 106 -2.50 5.95 14.07
C VAL A 106 -1.51 5.32 15.04
N ARG A 107 -0.23 5.76 14.97
CA ARG A 107 0.86 5.16 15.78
C ARG A 107 0.69 5.34 17.28
N ASN A 108 0.17 6.51 17.72
CA ASN A 108 -0.06 6.79 19.15
C ASN A 108 -1.19 5.92 19.74
N LYS A 109 -2.03 5.31 18.90
CA LYS A 109 -3.02 4.31 19.29
C LYS A 109 -2.47 2.88 19.29
N GLY A 110 -1.15 2.69 19.10
CA GLY A 110 -0.49 1.38 19.02
C GLY A 110 -0.80 0.62 17.73
N ARG A 111 -1.16 1.31 16.64
CA ARG A 111 -1.47 0.72 15.32
C ARG A 111 -0.41 1.15 14.30
N GLY A 112 -0.34 0.44 13.17
CA GLY A 112 0.65 0.74 12.14
C GLY A 112 2.07 0.65 12.70
N SER A 113 2.92 1.68 12.49
CA SER A 113 4.27 1.69 13.06
C SER A 113 4.31 1.66 14.58
N GLY A 114 3.22 2.02 15.26
CA GLY A 114 3.11 1.92 16.73
C GLY A 114 3.22 0.49 17.26
N LEU A 115 2.90 -0.54 16.45
CA LEU A 115 3.08 -1.96 16.82
C LEU A 115 4.55 -2.32 17.05
N LEU A 116 5.49 -1.64 16.42
CA LEU A 116 6.93 -1.89 16.62
C LEU A 116 7.38 -1.59 18.06
N ARG A 117 6.64 -0.74 18.79
CA ARG A 117 6.89 -0.44 20.22
C ARG A 117 6.27 -1.45 21.18
N THR A 118 5.46 -2.37 20.68
CA THR A 118 4.76 -3.39 21.48
C THR A 118 4.98 -4.79 20.89
N PRO A 119 6.21 -5.35 21.01
CA PRO A 119 6.59 -6.61 20.37
C PRO A 119 5.66 -7.77 20.67
N ASP A 120 5.16 -7.87 21.92
CA ASP A 120 4.25 -8.94 22.33
C ASP A 120 2.89 -8.86 21.61
N VAL A 121 2.37 -7.64 21.44
CA VAL A 121 1.13 -7.43 20.67
C VAL A 121 1.40 -7.78 19.20
N LEU A 122 2.52 -7.32 18.64
CA LEU A 122 2.90 -7.63 17.26
C LEU A 122 2.99 -9.15 17.04
N CYS A 123 3.67 -9.90 17.91
CA CYS A 123 3.77 -11.35 17.79
C CYS A 123 2.40 -12.03 17.84
N ARG A 124 1.49 -11.63 18.73
CA ARG A 124 0.11 -12.16 18.73
C ARG A 124 -0.67 -11.84 17.47
N MET A 125 -0.45 -10.65 16.86
CA MET A 125 -1.04 -10.30 15.58
C MET A 125 -0.50 -11.19 14.45
N LEU A 126 0.81 -11.49 14.46
CA LEU A 126 1.44 -12.38 13.47
C LEU A 126 0.97 -13.82 13.63
N GLU A 127 0.88 -14.31 14.86
CA GLU A 127 0.33 -15.63 15.16
C GLU A 127 -1.10 -15.77 14.62
N ALA A 128 -1.98 -14.82 14.94
CA ALA A 128 -3.35 -14.81 14.44
C ALA A 128 -3.39 -14.79 12.90
N GLY A 129 -2.54 -13.97 12.26
CA GLY A 129 -2.45 -13.86 10.82
C GLY A 129 -1.97 -15.15 10.14
N CYS A 130 -0.88 -15.72 10.62
CA CYS A 130 -0.32 -16.96 10.08
C CYS A 130 -1.23 -18.16 10.31
N THR A 131 -1.90 -18.23 11.47
CA THR A 131 -2.86 -19.30 11.77
C THR A 131 -4.05 -19.27 10.82
N VAL A 132 -4.66 -18.11 10.62
CA VAL A 132 -5.86 -18.00 9.77
C VAL A 132 -5.52 -18.16 8.29
N MET A 133 -4.53 -17.42 7.81
CA MET A 133 -4.18 -17.44 6.38
C MET A 133 -3.43 -18.71 5.97
N GLY A 134 -2.60 -19.23 6.84
CA GLY A 134 -1.69 -20.35 6.60
C GLY A 134 -0.25 -19.89 6.29
N PRO A 135 0.72 -20.82 6.38
CA PRO A 135 2.14 -20.53 6.14
C PRO A 135 2.39 -19.91 4.75
N GLY A 136 3.21 -18.87 4.68
CA GLY A 136 3.56 -18.21 3.43
C GLY A 136 2.42 -17.43 2.75
N ARG A 137 1.32 -17.13 3.46
CA ARG A 137 0.17 -16.40 2.91
C ARG A 137 -0.13 -15.08 3.63
N PHE A 138 0.54 -14.81 4.73
CA PHE A 138 0.41 -13.58 5.50
C PHE A 138 1.71 -12.79 5.45
N SER A 139 1.65 -11.53 5.06
CA SER A 139 2.81 -10.64 4.95
C SER A 139 2.71 -9.47 5.93
N VAL A 140 3.82 -8.76 6.09
CA VAL A 140 3.91 -7.57 6.93
C VAL A 140 4.54 -6.45 6.14
N LYS A 141 3.95 -5.24 6.20
CA LYS A 141 4.60 -4.04 5.71
C LYS A 141 5.04 -3.16 6.87
N ALA A 142 6.35 -3.02 7.08
CA ALA A 142 6.95 -2.29 8.17
C ALA A 142 7.82 -1.10 7.72
N ARG A 143 8.30 -0.34 8.70
CA ARG A 143 9.39 0.63 8.59
C ARG A 143 10.59 0.14 9.41
N LEU A 144 11.74 0.80 9.29
CA LEU A 144 12.95 0.49 10.08
C LEU A 144 12.71 0.60 11.59
N GLY A 145 11.76 1.40 11.99
CA GLY A 145 11.38 1.63 13.38
C GLY A 145 10.42 2.81 13.49
N VAL A 146 10.12 3.21 14.70
CA VAL A 146 9.36 4.44 14.99
C VAL A 146 10.28 5.64 15.00
N SER A 147 11.29 5.62 15.88
CA SER A 147 12.24 6.73 16.11
C SER A 147 13.64 6.38 15.61
N ARG A 148 14.09 5.13 15.82
CA ARG A 148 15.45 4.68 15.47
C ARG A 148 15.42 3.66 14.34
N PRO A 149 16.44 3.63 13.48
CA PRO A 149 16.48 2.74 12.32
C PRO A 149 16.87 1.28 12.66
N ASP A 150 17.26 1.00 13.90
CA ASP A 150 17.62 -0.34 14.39
C ASP A 150 16.47 -1.11 15.07
N GLU A 151 15.33 -0.46 15.29
CA GLU A 151 14.21 -1.06 16.04
C GLU A 151 13.64 -2.32 15.35
N LEU A 152 13.46 -2.29 14.04
CA LEU A 152 12.98 -3.48 13.30
C LEU A 152 14.02 -4.61 13.29
N LEU A 153 15.31 -4.27 13.13
CA LEU A 153 16.39 -5.23 13.15
C LEU A 153 16.42 -5.98 14.52
N ALA A 154 16.27 -5.25 15.61
CA ALA A 154 16.19 -5.83 16.95
C ALA A 154 14.96 -6.76 17.17
N LEU A 155 13.89 -6.57 16.38
CA LEU A 155 12.70 -7.40 16.44
C LEU A 155 12.80 -8.69 15.57
N LEU A 156 13.73 -8.76 14.63
CA LEU A 156 13.83 -9.88 13.68
C LEU A 156 13.90 -11.25 14.34
N PRO A 157 14.63 -11.49 15.46
CA PRO A 157 14.64 -12.80 16.10
C PRO A 157 13.23 -13.30 16.47
N ARG A 158 12.33 -12.37 16.83
CA ARG A 158 10.92 -12.71 17.12
C ARG A 158 10.09 -12.89 15.86
N LEU A 159 10.30 -12.05 14.84
CA LEU A 159 9.55 -12.12 13.58
C LEU A 159 9.93 -13.37 12.77
N ASN A 160 11.18 -13.82 12.86
CA ASN A 160 11.69 -15.02 12.21
C ASN A 160 11.03 -16.32 12.68
N ALA A 161 10.35 -16.31 13.83
CA ALA A 161 9.56 -17.44 14.31
C ALA A 161 8.25 -17.66 13.54
N PHE A 162 7.82 -16.70 12.71
CA PHE A 162 6.57 -16.79 11.96
C PHE A 162 6.86 -17.06 10.47
N PRO A 163 6.10 -17.98 9.83
CA PRO A 163 6.26 -18.30 8.40
C PRO A 163 5.58 -17.23 7.53
N LEU A 164 6.14 -16.03 7.49
CA LEU A 164 5.60 -14.93 6.70
C LEU A 164 5.79 -15.19 5.21
N ARG A 165 4.86 -14.66 4.39
CA ARG A 165 5.02 -14.63 2.95
C ARG A 165 6.19 -13.73 2.56
N PHE A 166 6.25 -12.54 3.14
CA PHE A 166 7.36 -11.59 3.06
C PHE A 166 7.25 -10.51 4.15
N LEU A 167 8.36 -9.85 4.38
CA LEU A 167 8.46 -8.62 5.15
C LEU A 167 8.81 -7.46 4.20
N ALA A 168 7.82 -6.60 3.86
CA ALA A 168 8.07 -5.41 3.07
C ALA A 168 8.56 -4.27 3.96
N VAL A 169 9.77 -3.77 3.71
CA VAL A 169 10.42 -2.78 4.57
C VAL A 169 10.59 -1.46 3.85
N HIS A 170 9.92 -0.41 4.33
CA HIS A 170 10.23 0.96 3.94
C HIS A 170 11.46 1.44 4.71
N ALA A 171 12.53 1.71 3.99
CA ALA A 171 13.84 2.02 4.55
C ALA A 171 13.94 3.44 5.18
N ARG A 172 12.95 3.80 6.00
CA ARG A 172 12.88 5.01 6.85
C ARG A 172 12.19 4.69 8.17
N THR A 173 12.46 5.49 9.21
CA THR A 173 11.66 5.44 10.44
C THR A 173 10.28 6.09 10.25
N ALA A 174 9.37 5.88 11.19
CA ALA A 174 8.07 6.53 11.14
C ALA A 174 8.17 8.06 11.35
N GLU A 175 9.10 8.52 12.16
CA GLU A 175 9.33 9.95 12.42
C GLU A 175 9.91 10.69 11.23
N GLN A 176 10.73 10.02 10.44
CA GLN A 176 11.18 10.57 9.15
C GLN A 176 10.03 10.78 8.15
N MET A 177 8.90 10.09 8.32
CA MET A 177 7.81 10.11 7.34
C MET A 177 8.31 9.78 5.93
N TYR A 178 8.55 10.82 5.12
CA TYR A 178 9.07 10.73 3.75
C TYR A 178 10.29 11.64 3.52
N ALA A 179 10.83 12.24 4.59
CA ALA A 179 12.00 13.11 4.54
C ALA A 179 13.31 12.31 4.58
N GLY A 180 14.36 12.92 4.06
CA GLY A 180 15.69 12.30 3.99
C GLY A 180 15.78 11.15 2.99
N ALA A 181 16.96 10.56 2.87
CA ALA A 181 17.20 9.37 2.05
C ALA A 181 16.69 8.09 2.71
N CYS A 182 16.43 7.05 1.91
CA CYS A 182 16.24 5.70 2.41
C CYS A 182 17.56 5.12 2.88
N ASP A 183 17.56 4.43 4.02
CA ASP A 183 18.73 3.76 4.58
C ASP A 183 18.87 2.36 3.94
N ALA A 184 19.61 2.31 2.82
CA ALA A 184 19.83 1.07 2.08
C ALA A 184 20.67 0.07 2.89
N ALA A 185 21.68 0.55 3.63
CA ALA A 185 22.55 -0.31 4.43
C ALA A 185 21.74 -1.04 5.51
N ARG A 186 20.87 -0.32 6.21
CA ARG A 186 19.99 -0.94 7.21
C ARG A 186 19.01 -1.94 6.60
N LEU A 187 18.53 -1.67 5.40
CA LEU A 187 17.67 -2.60 4.67
C LEU A 187 18.42 -3.90 4.32
N ASP A 188 19.68 -3.81 3.90
CA ASP A 188 20.52 -4.97 3.57
C ASP A 188 20.84 -5.79 4.83
N GLU A 189 21.11 -5.15 5.98
CA GLU A 189 21.28 -5.83 7.26
C GLU A 189 20.01 -6.61 7.68
N ILE A 190 18.84 -5.99 7.51
CA ILE A 190 17.54 -6.64 7.76
C ILE A 190 17.35 -7.84 6.82
N ALA A 191 17.68 -7.68 5.54
CA ALA A 191 17.57 -8.76 4.57
C ALA A 191 18.51 -9.95 4.90
N ALA A 192 19.71 -9.67 5.37
CA ALA A 192 20.67 -10.69 5.77
C ALA A 192 20.26 -11.43 7.06
N ALA A 193 19.62 -10.74 8.02
CA ALA A 193 19.21 -11.29 9.31
C ALA A 193 17.81 -11.94 9.31
N SER A 194 17.02 -11.73 8.26
CA SER A 194 15.65 -12.25 8.16
C SER A 194 15.63 -13.66 7.56
N THR A 195 14.90 -14.58 8.20
CA THR A 195 14.58 -15.91 7.62
C THR A 195 13.40 -15.83 6.65
N ASN A 196 12.62 -14.75 6.69
CA ASN A 196 11.52 -14.50 5.77
C ASN A 196 12.01 -13.68 4.57
N PRO A 197 11.42 -13.83 3.37
CA PRO A 197 11.75 -12.98 2.21
C PRO A 197 11.56 -11.50 2.54
N VAL A 198 12.57 -10.67 2.32
CA VAL A 198 12.47 -9.21 2.49
C VAL A 198 12.19 -8.56 1.15
N VAL A 199 11.14 -7.72 1.11
CA VAL A 199 10.74 -6.95 -0.06
C VAL A 199 11.08 -5.48 0.18
N PRO A 200 12.09 -4.94 -0.51
CA PRO A 200 12.47 -3.53 -0.44
C PRO A 200 11.31 -2.59 -0.82
N ASN A 201 11.18 -1.50 -0.06
CA ASN A 201 10.27 -0.41 -0.35
C ASN A 201 10.90 0.94 0.04
N GLY A 202 10.54 2.00 -0.66
CA GLY A 202 11.00 3.38 -0.42
C GLY A 202 11.94 3.88 -1.51
N ASP A 203 11.51 4.88 -2.26
CA ASP A 203 12.24 5.59 -3.32
C ASP A 203 12.96 4.71 -4.36
N ILE A 204 12.46 3.51 -4.55
CA ILE A 204 12.95 2.58 -5.56
C ILE A 204 12.41 3.03 -6.92
N PRO A 205 13.27 3.26 -7.93
CA PRO A 205 12.82 3.54 -9.29
C PRO A 205 12.11 2.33 -9.89
N LEU A 206 11.33 2.57 -10.95
CA LEU A 206 10.81 1.47 -11.77
C LEU A 206 12.00 0.82 -12.49
N PRO A 207 12.16 -0.51 -12.42
CA PRO A 207 13.20 -1.20 -13.16
C PRO A 207 12.83 -1.30 -14.65
N ASP A 208 13.83 -1.26 -15.52
CA ASP A 208 13.67 -1.42 -16.98
C ASP A 208 13.52 -2.90 -17.37
N ALA A 209 13.82 -3.84 -16.47
CA ALA A 209 13.74 -5.28 -16.66
C ALA A 209 13.11 -5.97 -15.44
N PRO A 210 12.64 -7.23 -15.55
CA PRO A 210 12.15 -7.99 -14.42
C PRO A 210 13.18 -8.00 -13.27
N PRO A 211 12.77 -7.71 -12.03
CA PRO A 211 13.70 -7.62 -10.92
C PRO A 211 14.22 -9.00 -10.51
N GLY A 212 15.49 -9.09 -10.10
CA GLY A 212 16.05 -10.31 -9.53
C GLY A 212 15.49 -10.68 -8.15
N ARG A 213 14.76 -9.77 -7.52
CA ARG A 213 14.00 -9.94 -6.27
C ARG A 213 12.70 -9.15 -6.31
N SER A 214 11.70 -9.55 -5.54
CA SER A 214 10.45 -8.77 -5.46
C SER A 214 10.70 -7.37 -4.89
N LEU A 215 10.03 -6.36 -5.46
CA LEU A 215 10.13 -4.96 -5.05
C LEU A 215 8.72 -4.39 -4.82
N MET A 216 8.56 -3.57 -3.78
CA MET A 216 7.32 -2.85 -3.55
C MET A 216 7.48 -1.37 -3.92
N ILE A 217 6.83 -0.94 -5.00
CA ILE A 217 6.99 0.39 -5.59
C ILE A 217 5.68 1.17 -5.50
N GLY A 218 5.77 2.44 -5.13
CA GLY A 218 4.62 3.33 -5.02
C GLY A 218 4.82 4.63 -5.79
N ARG A 219 5.48 5.61 -5.19
CA ARG A 219 5.62 6.96 -5.73
C ARG A 219 6.29 7.02 -7.10
N ALA A 220 7.28 6.17 -7.35
CA ALA A 220 7.94 6.10 -8.65
C ALA A 220 6.94 5.74 -9.77
N PHE A 221 6.07 4.75 -9.54
CA PHE A 221 5.01 4.39 -10.49
C PHE A 221 4.01 5.55 -10.69
N LEU A 222 3.57 6.21 -9.60
CA LEU A 222 2.65 7.35 -9.77
C LEU A 222 3.28 8.47 -10.60
N ARG A 223 4.58 8.73 -10.40
CA ARG A 223 5.32 9.75 -11.19
C ARG A 223 5.46 9.37 -12.66
N SER A 224 5.67 8.10 -12.98
CA SER A 224 5.78 7.64 -14.37
C SER A 224 4.48 7.79 -15.17
N LEU A 225 3.33 7.81 -14.51
CA LEU A 225 2.05 8.04 -15.18
C LEU A 225 1.95 9.44 -15.80
N ALA A 226 2.65 10.44 -15.25
CA ALA A 226 2.58 11.83 -15.68
C ALA A 226 2.98 12.05 -17.14
N ASP A 227 3.88 11.22 -17.66
CA ASP A 227 4.46 11.36 -18.99
C ASP A 227 3.75 10.50 -20.05
N ARG A 228 2.72 9.75 -19.66
CA ARG A 228 1.94 8.95 -20.61
C ARG A 228 1.19 9.83 -21.60
N ALA A 229 1.14 9.42 -22.86
CA ALA A 229 0.40 10.13 -23.90
C ALA A 229 -1.12 10.15 -23.63
N ASP A 230 -1.66 9.08 -23.04
CA ASP A 230 -3.07 8.89 -22.72
C ASP A 230 -3.50 9.40 -21.34
N ILE A 231 -2.61 10.11 -20.62
CA ILE A 231 -2.88 10.49 -19.22
C ILE A 231 -4.13 11.34 -19.04
N GLY A 232 -4.43 12.23 -19.98
CA GLY A 232 -5.65 13.05 -19.93
C GLY A 232 -6.91 12.18 -19.94
N ALA A 233 -7.00 11.25 -20.88
CA ALA A 233 -8.13 10.31 -20.97
C ALA A 233 -8.22 9.40 -19.72
N LEU A 234 -7.09 8.97 -19.17
CA LEU A 234 -7.07 8.19 -17.93
C LEU A 234 -7.58 9.02 -16.74
N LEU A 235 -7.23 10.30 -16.64
CA LEU A 235 -7.74 11.18 -15.58
C LEU A 235 -9.25 11.42 -15.72
N ASP A 236 -9.77 11.61 -16.93
CA ASP A 236 -11.21 11.72 -17.15
C ASP A 236 -11.96 10.46 -16.72
N ARG A 237 -11.45 9.29 -17.10
CA ARG A 237 -11.96 7.98 -16.65
C ARG A 237 -11.88 7.85 -15.11
N TYR A 238 -10.79 8.31 -14.50
CA TYR A 238 -10.61 8.25 -13.05
C TYR A 238 -11.59 9.17 -12.32
N VAL A 239 -11.86 10.37 -12.84
CA VAL A 239 -12.92 11.26 -12.33
C VAL A 239 -14.29 10.56 -12.41
N ALA A 240 -14.65 10.00 -13.57
CA ALA A 240 -15.94 9.34 -13.76
C ALA A 240 -16.10 8.15 -12.81
N ALA A 241 -15.09 7.27 -12.72
CA ALA A 241 -15.11 6.11 -11.83
C ALA A 241 -15.13 6.53 -10.34
N SER A 242 -14.41 7.60 -9.98
CA SER A 242 -14.42 8.12 -8.61
C SER A 242 -15.77 8.71 -8.22
N ARG A 243 -16.47 9.37 -9.14
CA ARG A 243 -17.85 9.85 -8.91
C ARG A 243 -18.80 8.71 -8.59
N ALA A 244 -18.71 7.61 -9.34
CA ALA A 244 -19.56 6.43 -9.14
C ALA A 244 -19.29 5.74 -7.77
N GLU A 245 -18.04 5.75 -7.30
CA GLU A 245 -17.67 5.04 -6.06
C GLU A 245 -17.76 5.90 -4.79
N LEU A 246 -17.40 7.18 -4.85
CA LEU A 246 -17.26 8.03 -3.66
C LEU A 246 -18.52 8.84 -3.35
N GLY A 247 -19.33 9.11 -4.36
CA GLY A 247 -20.48 10.03 -4.24
C GLY A 247 -20.02 11.46 -3.94
N GLY A 248 -20.67 12.45 -4.57
CA GLY A 248 -20.39 13.86 -4.38
C GLY A 248 -19.08 14.35 -5.01
N GLU A 249 -19.02 15.63 -5.25
CA GLU A 249 -17.91 16.27 -5.97
C GLU A 249 -16.66 16.44 -5.08
N ARG A 250 -16.85 16.88 -3.85
CA ARG A 250 -15.75 17.19 -2.93
C ARG A 250 -14.80 16.02 -2.64
N PRO A 251 -15.28 14.78 -2.35
CA PRO A 251 -14.41 13.62 -2.20
C PRO A 251 -13.63 13.29 -3.47
N VAL A 252 -14.27 13.39 -4.65
CA VAL A 252 -13.62 13.13 -5.94
C VAL A 252 -12.51 14.15 -6.19
N LEU A 253 -12.82 15.45 -6.02
CA LEU A 253 -11.85 16.53 -6.14
C LEU A 253 -10.60 16.27 -5.27
N GLY A 254 -10.81 15.86 -4.01
CA GLY A 254 -9.71 15.48 -3.10
C GLY A 254 -8.83 14.36 -3.65
N ARG A 255 -9.43 13.30 -4.21
CA ARG A 255 -8.70 12.16 -4.77
C ARG A 255 -7.84 12.52 -5.97
N ILE A 256 -8.39 13.33 -6.87
CA ILE A 256 -7.64 13.76 -8.05
C ILE A 256 -6.47 14.66 -7.63
N LYS A 257 -6.70 15.60 -6.71
CA LYS A 257 -5.63 16.44 -6.15
C LYS A 257 -4.54 15.63 -5.48
N GLU A 258 -4.89 14.59 -4.71
CA GLU A 258 -3.91 13.70 -4.09
C GLU A 258 -3.01 13.02 -5.14
N LEU A 259 -3.56 12.58 -6.27
CA LEU A 259 -2.77 12.01 -7.37
C LEU A 259 -1.88 13.08 -8.03
N LEU A 260 -2.46 14.21 -8.42
CA LEU A 260 -1.72 15.30 -9.08
C LEU A 260 -0.60 15.88 -8.21
N ALA A 261 -0.70 15.81 -6.89
CA ALA A 261 0.35 16.26 -5.97
C ALA A 261 1.67 15.48 -6.14
N TYR A 262 1.65 14.25 -6.65
CA TYR A 262 2.85 13.49 -6.98
C TYR A 262 3.59 14.03 -8.20
N TRP A 263 2.92 14.83 -9.02
CA TRP A 263 3.46 15.42 -10.27
C TRP A 263 3.85 16.89 -10.14
N LYS A 264 3.61 17.51 -8.97
CA LYS A 264 3.77 18.95 -8.73
C LYS A 264 5.13 19.53 -9.13
N ASP A 265 6.19 18.72 -9.01
CA ASP A 265 7.56 19.12 -9.28
C ASP A 265 8.03 18.77 -10.71
N LEU A 266 7.21 18.04 -11.48
CA LEU A 266 7.51 17.68 -12.85
C LEU A 266 7.30 18.89 -13.77
N PRO A 267 8.20 19.14 -14.75
CA PRO A 267 8.14 20.36 -15.60
C PRO A 267 6.79 20.57 -16.25
N ARG A 268 6.22 19.50 -16.87
CA ARG A 268 4.91 19.51 -17.54
C ARG A 268 3.74 19.85 -16.59
N TRP A 269 3.84 19.48 -15.31
CA TRP A 269 2.75 19.54 -14.34
C TRP A 269 2.88 20.69 -13.34
N ARG A 270 4.02 21.33 -13.22
CA ARG A 270 4.28 22.38 -12.23
C ARG A 270 3.24 23.52 -12.29
N ARG A 271 3.01 24.09 -13.49
CA ARG A 271 2.00 25.15 -13.66
C ARG A 271 0.58 24.62 -13.43
N ARG A 272 0.27 23.44 -13.96
CA ARG A 272 -1.04 22.78 -13.82
C ARG A 272 -1.37 22.50 -12.35
N TRP A 273 -0.39 22.10 -11.57
CA TRP A 273 -0.57 21.91 -10.13
C TRP A 273 -0.90 23.21 -9.40
N GLN A 274 -0.33 24.38 -9.78
CA GLN A 274 -0.67 25.66 -9.14
C GLN A 274 -2.15 26.01 -9.32
N VAL A 275 -2.77 25.64 -10.45
CA VAL A 275 -4.22 25.79 -10.68
C VAL A 275 -4.98 24.71 -9.91
N ALA A 276 -4.63 23.46 -10.11
CA ALA A 276 -5.33 22.32 -9.54
C ALA A 276 -5.44 22.39 -8.00
N LYS A 277 -4.38 22.79 -7.30
CA LYS A 277 -4.38 22.87 -5.82
C LYS A 277 -5.43 23.86 -5.28
N LEU A 278 -5.76 24.91 -6.04
CA LEU A 278 -6.72 25.95 -5.67
C LEU A 278 -8.15 25.62 -6.13
N ALA A 279 -8.33 24.71 -7.09
CA ALA A 279 -9.63 24.33 -7.63
C ALA A 279 -10.61 23.94 -6.52
N ARG A 280 -11.85 24.42 -6.60
CA ARG A 280 -12.94 24.14 -5.66
C ARG A 280 -13.98 23.20 -6.26
N THR A 281 -13.99 23.08 -7.59
CA THR A 281 -14.85 22.21 -8.39
C THR A 281 -14.02 21.30 -9.29
N LEU A 282 -14.64 20.27 -9.84
CA LEU A 282 -13.98 19.37 -10.79
C LEU A 282 -13.75 20.05 -12.15
N ASP A 283 -14.59 21.01 -12.52
CA ASP A 283 -14.42 21.76 -13.76
C ASP A 283 -13.21 22.70 -13.68
N GLU A 284 -13.01 23.38 -12.55
CA GLU A 284 -11.81 24.17 -12.29
C GLU A 284 -10.54 23.29 -12.20
N LEU A 285 -10.69 22.02 -11.83
CA LEU A 285 -9.57 21.07 -11.69
C LEU A 285 -9.04 20.58 -13.04
N ARG A 286 -9.84 20.58 -14.11
CA ARG A 286 -9.44 20.06 -15.42
C ARG A 286 -8.31 20.89 -16.03
N VAL A 287 -7.08 20.47 -15.78
CA VAL A 287 -5.84 21.15 -16.21
C VAL A 287 -4.98 20.28 -17.16
N TRP A 288 -5.52 19.11 -17.58
CA TRP A 288 -4.84 18.15 -18.47
C TRP A 288 -5.32 18.17 -19.91
#